data_1eeb0d45583b2de1bf8e2f37c81b5367
#
_entry.id   1eeb0d45583b2de1bf8e2f37c81b5367
#
_cell.length_a   1.000
_cell.length_b   1.000
_cell.length_c   1.000
_cell.angle_alpha   90.00
_cell.angle_beta   90.00
_cell.angle_gamma   90.00
#
_symmetry.space_group_name_H-M   'P 1'
#
loop_
_entity.id
_entity.type
_entity.pdbx_description
1 polymer ?
#
loop_
_entity_poly.entity_id
_entity_poly.type
_entity_poly.pdbx_seq_one_letter_code
_entity_poly.pdbx_strand_id
1 'polypeptide(L)'
;MKILVTGAAGFIGSYVCKRLLSRGDEVVGLDNINSYYDVNLKYGRLGTLGIDKNTVDWYKFVQSNTSEQFRFVRINLEDKQAMRMLFANESFDKVVNLAAQAGVRYSIENPYAYVESNIDGFLNVLEGCRHYKVKHLVYASSSSVYGLNGKVPFSEKDSIAHPVSLYAATKKSNELMAHTYSHLYGIPSTGLRFFTVYGPWGRPDMSPFLFADAMLRGRPIKVFNNGDMLRDFTYIDDIVEGVLRVIDHIPTSDINWNAQTPNPSSSIAPYKIYNIGNSHPVKLMDFIQAIEEVIGRSAEKVYLPMQPGDVYQTNADTTALQNELGFKPSKQIKEGVKETIDWYRSFYH
;
A
#
# COMPACT_ATOMS: atom_id res chain seq x y z
N MET A 1 5.86 16.90 -13.08
CA MET A 1 6.27 17.16 -11.67
C MET A 1 7.35 16.17 -11.32
N LYS A 2 8.20 16.48 -10.31
CA LYS A 2 9.20 15.52 -9.80
C LYS A 2 8.68 14.86 -8.52
N ILE A 3 8.53 13.55 -8.55
CA ILE A 3 7.85 12.78 -7.51
C ILE A 3 8.76 11.69 -6.96
N LEU A 4 8.94 11.67 -5.62
CA LEU A 4 9.56 10.54 -4.94
C LEU A 4 8.49 9.47 -4.68
N VAL A 5 8.75 8.24 -5.12
CA VAL A 5 7.93 7.07 -4.76
C VAL A 5 8.79 6.11 -3.95
N THR A 6 8.53 6.00 -2.65
CA THR A 6 9.18 4.98 -1.83
C THR A 6 8.42 3.66 -1.91
N GLY A 7 9.11 2.54 -1.79
CA GLY A 7 8.51 1.23 -2.06
C GLY A 7 8.34 0.94 -3.55
N ALA A 8 9.16 1.54 -4.40
CA ALA A 8 9.07 1.45 -5.87
C ALA A 8 9.26 0.03 -6.42
N ALA A 9 9.97 -0.85 -5.71
CA ALA A 9 10.07 -2.27 -6.03
C ALA A 9 8.93 -3.10 -5.41
N GLY A 10 8.04 -2.46 -4.64
CA GLY A 10 6.85 -3.05 -4.06
C GLY A 10 5.71 -3.21 -5.07
N PHE A 11 4.65 -3.92 -4.67
CA PHE A 11 3.49 -4.19 -5.52
C PHE A 11 2.81 -2.90 -5.98
N ILE A 12 2.29 -2.10 -5.06
CA ILE A 12 1.56 -0.86 -5.42
C ILE A 12 2.53 0.18 -5.97
N GLY A 13 3.74 0.30 -5.38
CA GLY A 13 4.71 1.31 -5.77
C GLY A 13 5.18 1.21 -7.22
N SER A 14 5.41 -0.01 -7.73
CA SER A 14 5.81 -0.21 -9.13
C SER A 14 4.74 0.23 -10.13
N TYR A 15 3.47 -0.06 -9.83
CA TYR A 15 2.34 0.40 -10.66
C TYR A 15 2.14 1.92 -10.58
N VAL A 16 2.29 2.53 -9.40
CA VAL A 16 2.24 3.99 -9.24
C VAL A 16 3.36 4.63 -10.07
N CYS A 17 4.61 4.14 -9.99
CA CYS A 17 5.70 4.62 -10.82
C CYS A 17 5.35 4.54 -12.33
N LYS A 18 4.87 3.38 -12.79
CA LYS A 18 4.49 3.18 -14.19
C LYS A 18 3.43 4.18 -14.66
N ARG A 19 2.39 4.42 -13.86
CA ARG A 19 1.30 5.35 -14.21
C ARG A 19 1.75 6.82 -14.16
N LEU A 20 2.61 7.20 -13.22
CA LEU A 20 3.21 8.54 -13.16
C LEU A 20 4.08 8.82 -14.39
N LEU A 21 4.92 7.86 -14.77
CA LEU A 21 5.74 7.95 -15.98
C LEU A 21 4.90 8.08 -17.26
N SER A 22 3.84 7.27 -17.40
CA SER A 22 2.94 7.36 -18.56
C SER A 22 2.17 8.69 -18.63
N ARG A 23 2.09 9.42 -17.52
CA ARG A 23 1.53 10.77 -17.42
C ARG A 23 2.56 11.88 -17.72
N GLY A 24 3.84 11.54 -17.86
CA GLY A 24 4.92 12.49 -18.14
C GLY A 24 5.57 13.11 -16.90
N ASP A 25 5.39 12.52 -15.72
CA ASP A 25 6.08 12.96 -14.50
C ASP A 25 7.52 12.43 -14.46
N GLU A 26 8.42 13.18 -13.82
CA GLU A 26 9.74 12.67 -13.42
C GLU A 26 9.60 11.91 -12.10
N VAL A 27 10.06 10.68 -12.06
CA VAL A 27 9.91 9.80 -10.90
C VAL A 27 11.27 9.32 -10.40
N VAL A 28 11.51 9.51 -9.12
CA VAL A 28 12.60 8.85 -8.40
C VAL A 28 11.99 7.73 -7.56
N GLY A 29 12.29 6.49 -7.90
CA GLY A 29 11.91 5.31 -7.14
C GLY A 29 12.94 5.00 -6.07
N LEU A 30 12.46 4.69 -4.85
CA LEU A 30 13.30 4.24 -3.74
C LEU A 30 12.76 2.94 -3.19
N ASP A 31 13.64 1.97 -2.92
CA ASP A 31 13.34 0.73 -2.19
C ASP A 31 14.64 0.18 -1.58
N ASN A 32 14.57 -0.58 -0.49
CA ASN A 32 15.73 -1.26 0.05
C ASN A 32 15.92 -2.69 -0.48
N ILE A 33 14.91 -3.20 -1.19
CA ILE A 33 14.87 -4.56 -1.74
C ILE A 33 15.17 -5.60 -0.64
N ASN A 34 14.49 -5.46 0.52
CA ASN A 34 14.66 -6.39 1.63
C ASN A 34 14.19 -7.81 1.26
N SER A 35 14.69 -8.80 1.98
CA SER A 35 14.44 -10.22 1.76
C SER A 35 13.19 -10.76 2.49
N TYR A 36 12.25 -9.91 2.87
CA TYR A 36 11.00 -10.33 3.52
C TYR A 36 10.24 -11.38 2.70
N TYR A 37 10.27 -11.23 1.38
CA TYR A 37 9.84 -12.25 0.42
C TYR A 37 10.81 -12.29 -0.77
N ASP A 38 10.56 -13.19 -1.74
CA ASP A 38 11.43 -13.40 -2.90
C ASP A 38 11.81 -12.08 -3.59
N VAL A 39 13.10 -11.75 -3.52
CA VAL A 39 13.65 -10.52 -4.12
C VAL A 39 13.58 -10.51 -5.65
N ASN A 40 13.48 -11.69 -6.31
CA ASN A 40 13.33 -11.75 -7.75
C ASN A 40 12.02 -11.12 -8.21
N LEU A 41 10.97 -11.21 -7.39
CA LEU A 41 9.70 -10.52 -7.65
C LEU A 41 9.87 -8.99 -7.60
N LYS A 42 10.69 -8.47 -6.68
CA LYS A 42 11.02 -7.04 -6.60
C LYS A 42 11.84 -6.58 -7.80
N TYR A 43 12.86 -7.34 -8.17
CA TYR A 43 13.64 -7.06 -9.38
C TYR A 43 12.82 -7.20 -10.66
N GLY A 44 11.89 -8.16 -10.72
CA GLY A 44 10.97 -8.30 -11.85
C GLY A 44 10.11 -7.03 -12.03
N ARG A 45 9.55 -6.48 -10.93
CA ARG A 45 8.80 -5.22 -10.97
C ARG A 45 9.68 -4.05 -11.43
N LEU A 46 10.91 -3.92 -10.92
CA LEU A 46 11.87 -2.92 -11.37
C LEU A 46 12.23 -3.10 -12.84
N GLY A 47 12.36 -4.34 -13.31
CA GLY A 47 12.60 -4.65 -14.72
C GLY A 47 11.48 -4.14 -15.63
N THR A 48 10.20 -4.16 -15.19
CA THR A 48 9.08 -3.55 -15.94
C THR A 48 9.18 -2.03 -16.06
N LEU A 49 10.01 -1.40 -15.20
CA LEU A 49 10.31 0.03 -15.21
C LEU A 49 11.69 0.34 -15.87
N GLY A 50 12.30 -0.66 -16.50
CA GLY A 50 13.58 -0.50 -17.21
C GLY A 50 14.81 -0.45 -16.31
N ILE A 51 14.76 -0.96 -15.09
CA ILE A 51 15.91 -1.07 -14.19
C ILE A 51 16.54 -2.46 -14.30
N ASP A 52 17.80 -2.52 -14.74
CA ASP A 52 18.58 -3.75 -14.75
C ASP A 52 19.03 -4.10 -13.32
N LYS A 53 18.65 -5.29 -12.85
CA LYS A 53 19.01 -5.79 -11.51
C LYS A 53 20.52 -5.81 -11.24
N ASN A 54 21.34 -6.00 -12.28
CA ASN A 54 22.79 -6.09 -12.17
C ASN A 54 23.46 -4.73 -11.92
N THR A 55 22.74 -3.63 -12.16
CA THR A 55 23.23 -2.27 -11.94
C THR A 55 22.81 -1.69 -10.59
N VAL A 56 21.90 -2.38 -9.88
CA VAL A 56 21.38 -1.91 -8.59
C VAL A 56 22.39 -2.15 -7.48
N ASP A 57 22.85 -1.07 -6.87
CA ASP A 57 23.76 -1.08 -5.72
C ASP A 57 23.28 -0.05 -4.66
N TRP A 58 23.72 -0.21 -3.43
CA TRP A 58 23.39 0.71 -2.35
C TRP A 58 23.87 2.13 -2.64
N TYR A 59 22.99 3.11 -2.39
CA TYR A 59 23.24 4.55 -2.49
C TYR A 59 23.56 5.06 -3.91
N LYS A 60 23.43 4.21 -4.92
CA LYS A 60 23.69 4.60 -6.32
C LYS A 60 22.38 4.74 -7.08
N PHE A 61 22.26 5.83 -7.82
CA PHE A 61 21.17 6.00 -8.77
C PHE A 61 21.39 5.14 -10.00
N VAL A 62 20.33 4.45 -10.40
CA VAL A 62 20.26 3.70 -11.66
C VAL A 62 19.24 4.37 -12.56
N GLN A 63 19.67 4.77 -13.75
CA GLN A 63 18.80 5.32 -14.79
C GLN A 63 18.04 4.18 -15.46
N SER A 64 16.75 4.35 -15.69
CA SER A 64 15.94 3.42 -16.48
C SER A 64 16.42 3.41 -17.93
N ASN A 65 16.45 2.22 -18.54
CA ASN A 65 16.76 2.02 -19.95
C ASN A 65 15.54 2.19 -20.88
N THR A 66 14.33 2.36 -20.30
CA THR A 66 13.08 2.53 -21.04
C THR A 66 12.46 3.92 -20.87
N SER A 67 12.92 4.72 -19.90
CA SER A 67 12.42 6.07 -19.63
C SER A 67 13.49 6.96 -19.02
N GLU A 68 13.79 8.07 -19.69
CA GLU A 68 14.69 9.10 -19.16
C GLU A 68 14.13 9.79 -17.89
N GLN A 69 12.82 9.70 -17.67
CA GLN A 69 12.14 10.31 -16.54
C GLN A 69 12.13 9.42 -15.29
N PHE A 70 12.72 8.22 -15.33
CA PHE A 70 12.77 7.31 -14.18
C PHE A 70 14.18 6.99 -13.75
N ARG A 71 14.45 7.26 -12.47
CA ARG A 71 15.68 6.81 -11.78
C ARG A 71 15.29 6.03 -10.52
N PHE A 72 16.08 5.03 -10.22
CA PHE A 72 15.91 4.22 -9.03
C PHE A 72 17.12 4.34 -8.11
N VAL A 73 16.89 4.33 -6.80
CA VAL A 73 17.96 4.28 -5.79
C VAL A 73 17.63 3.28 -4.70
N ARG A 74 18.62 2.50 -4.29
CA ARG A 74 18.49 1.54 -3.19
C ARG A 74 18.96 2.17 -1.88
N ILE A 75 18.01 2.50 -0.99
CA ILE A 75 18.24 3.13 0.31
C ILE A 75 17.26 2.56 1.33
N ASN A 76 17.70 2.42 2.59
CA ASN A 76 16.79 2.19 3.72
C ASN A 76 16.15 3.51 4.16
N LEU A 77 14.84 3.51 4.47
CA LEU A 77 14.16 4.71 4.99
C LEU A 77 14.72 5.16 6.34
N GLU A 78 15.15 4.22 7.18
CA GLU A 78 15.75 4.49 8.50
C GLU A 78 17.16 5.08 8.42
N ASP A 79 17.82 5.06 7.25
CA ASP A 79 19.10 5.75 7.05
C ASP A 79 18.88 7.27 6.93
N LYS A 80 18.91 7.94 8.07
CA LYS A 80 18.69 9.37 8.23
C LYS A 80 19.60 10.21 7.33
N GLN A 81 20.88 9.84 7.21
CA GLN A 81 21.84 10.61 6.42
C GLN A 81 21.56 10.48 4.93
N ALA A 82 21.35 9.25 4.45
CA ALA A 82 21.04 9.00 3.05
C ALA A 82 19.71 9.66 2.63
N MET A 83 18.67 9.57 3.47
CA MET A 83 17.39 10.23 3.21
C MET A 83 17.52 11.75 3.16
N ARG A 84 18.26 12.35 4.09
CA ARG A 84 18.52 13.80 4.07
C ARG A 84 19.26 14.23 2.80
N MET A 85 20.27 13.48 2.36
CA MET A 85 21.00 13.76 1.12
C MET A 85 20.11 13.61 -0.12
N LEU A 86 19.26 12.58 -0.15
CA LEU A 86 18.30 12.38 -1.23
C LEU A 86 17.38 13.61 -1.41
N PHE A 87 16.74 14.05 -0.33
CA PHE A 87 15.86 15.22 -0.38
C PHE A 87 16.61 16.52 -0.74
N ALA A 88 17.85 16.70 -0.23
CA ALA A 88 18.66 17.87 -0.51
C ALA A 88 19.02 18.01 -1.99
N ASN A 89 19.28 16.87 -2.65
CA ASN A 89 19.79 16.86 -4.03
C ASN A 89 18.67 16.86 -5.07
N GLU A 90 17.47 16.36 -4.73
CA GLU A 90 16.45 16.03 -5.73
C GLU A 90 15.31 17.06 -5.84
N SER A 91 15.03 17.86 -4.82
CA SER A 91 13.98 18.91 -4.82
C SER A 91 12.61 18.38 -5.28
N PHE A 92 12.03 17.43 -4.56
CA PHE A 92 10.76 16.81 -4.92
C PHE A 92 9.57 17.77 -4.79
N ASP A 93 8.68 17.77 -5.79
CA ASP A 93 7.38 18.45 -5.69
C ASP A 93 6.44 17.72 -4.74
N LYS A 94 6.36 16.38 -4.87
CA LYS A 94 5.47 15.52 -4.09
C LYS A 94 6.20 14.25 -3.66
N VAL A 95 5.71 13.65 -2.58
CA VAL A 95 6.22 12.36 -2.07
C VAL A 95 5.07 11.37 -1.92
N VAL A 96 5.27 10.17 -2.44
CA VAL A 96 4.34 9.03 -2.29
C VAL A 96 5.05 7.96 -1.48
N ASN A 97 4.79 7.91 -0.17
CA ASN A 97 5.45 6.98 0.75
C ASN A 97 4.65 5.67 0.86
N LEU A 98 5.03 4.67 0.06
CA LEU A 98 4.45 3.32 0.09
C LEU A 98 5.40 2.30 0.72
N ALA A 99 6.66 2.64 0.94
CA ALA A 99 7.61 1.78 1.64
C ALA A 99 7.21 1.60 3.10
N ALA A 100 7.21 0.37 3.53
CA ALA A 100 6.98 -0.02 4.91
C ALA A 100 7.35 -1.50 5.09
N GLN A 101 7.68 -1.91 6.32
CA GLN A 101 7.54 -3.32 6.66
C GLN A 101 6.05 -3.62 6.79
N ALA A 102 5.55 -4.48 5.92
CA ALA A 102 4.15 -4.86 5.84
C ALA A 102 3.92 -6.29 6.34
N GLY A 103 2.65 -6.65 6.59
CA GLY A 103 2.25 -7.97 7.07
C GLY A 103 1.90 -7.98 8.56
N VAL A 104 0.64 -8.30 8.88
CA VAL A 104 0.15 -8.35 10.26
C VAL A 104 0.91 -9.43 11.05
N ARG A 105 1.05 -10.63 10.48
CA ARG A 105 1.64 -11.80 11.15
C ARG A 105 3.12 -11.64 11.43
N TYR A 106 3.88 -11.18 10.45
CA TYR A 106 5.31 -10.97 10.62
C TYR A 106 5.64 -9.93 11.70
N SER A 107 4.72 -9.02 12.02
CA SER A 107 4.90 -8.08 13.14
C SER A 107 4.92 -8.75 14.52
N ILE A 108 4.43 -9.99 14.62
CA ILE A 108 4.52 -10.81 15.84
C ILE A 108 5.91 -11.48 15.93
N GLU A 109 6.46 -11.88 14.79
CA GLU A 109 7.73 -12.58 14.68
C GLU A 109 8.94 -11.64 14.77
N ASN A 110 8.86 -10.51 14.07
CA ASN A 110 9.96 -9.52 14.00
C ASN A 110 9.42 -8.09 14.22
N PRO A 111 9.13 -7.69 15.47
CA PRO A 111 8.58 -6.38 15.79
C PRO A 111 9.52 -5.21 15.48
N TYR A 112 10.84 -5.41 15.62
CA TYR A 112 11.84 -4.34 15.43
C TYR A 112 11.83 -3.80 13.99
N ALA A 113 11.72 -4.67 12.98
CA ALA A 113 11.64 -4.24 11.59
C ALA A 113 10.48 -3.28 11.31
N TYR A 114 9.39 -3.36 12.12
CA TYR A 114 8.25 -2.45 12.00
C TYR A 114 8.52 -1.09 12.63
N VAL A 115 9.24 -1.03 13.76
CA VAL A 115 9.63 0.23 14.38
C VAL A 115 10.65 0.94 13.49
N GLU A 116 11.71 0.26 13.08
CA GLU A 116 12.76 0.81 12.22
C GLU A 116 12.18 1.37 10.91
N SER A 117 11.47 0.54 10.15
CA SER A 117 10.97 0.95 8.83
C SER A 117 9.76 1.90 8.90
N ASN A 118 8.78 1.61 9.78
CA ASN A 118 7.49 2.32 9.75
C ASN A 118 7.47 3.55 10.66
N ILE A 119 8.32 3.61 11.70
CA ILE A 119 8.38 4.76 12.60
C ILE A 119 9.60 5.62 12.27
N ASP A 120 10.81 5.08 12.42
CA ASP A 120 12.04 5.84 12.16
C ASP A 120 12.16 6.23 10.69
N GLY A 121 11.88 5.28 9.78
CA GLY A 121 11.86 5.53 8.34
C GLY A 121 10.82 6.56 7.94
N PHE A 122 9.61 6.49 8.49
CA PHE A 122 8.58 7.48 8.19
C PHE A 122 8.91 8.87 8.75
N LEU A 123 9.55 8.94 9.93
CA LEU A 123 10.05 10.20 10.48
C LEU A 123 11.05 10.87 9.54
N ASN A 124 11.97 10.11 8.93
CA ASN A 124 12.92 10.65 7.96
C ASN A 124 12.23 11.19 6.70
N VAL A 125 11.14 10.56 6.25
CA VAL A 125 10.31 11.08 5.14
C VAL A 125 9.65 12.40 5.54
N LEU A 126 9.06 12.49 6.73
CA LEU A 126 8.42 13.70 7.24
C LEU A 126 9.41 14.87 7.38
N GLU A 127 10.59 14.61 7.94
CA GLU A 127 11.67 15.61 8.05
C GLU A 127 12.17 16.06 6.67
N GLY A 128 12.28 15.13 5.71
CA GLY A 128 12.57 15.46 4.32
C GLY A 128 11.50 16.40 3.72
N CYS A 129 10.23 16.06 3.88
CA CYS A 129 9.12 16.91 3.41
C CYS A 129 9.14 18.30 4.04
N ARG A 130 9.40 18.37 5.35
CA ARG A 130 9.48 19.63 6.11
C ARG A 130 10.61 20.52 5.62
N HIS A 131 11.83 20.01 5.57
CA HIS A 131 13.02 20.82 5.28
C HIS A 131 13.12 21.26 3.81
N TYR A 132 12.56 20.45 2.89
CA TYR A 132 12.61 20.71 1.44
C TYR A 132 11.28 21.14 0.85
N LYS A 133 10.30 21.54 1.69
CA LYS A 133 9.04 22.19 1.31
C LYS A 133 8.24 21.40 0.27
N VAL A 134 8.13 20.09 0.48
CA VAL A 134 7.31 19.22 -0.35
C VAL A 134 5.85 19.70 -0.34
N LYS A 135 5.24 19.82 -1.52
CA LYS A 135 3.89 20.37 -1.68
C LYS A 135 2.78 19.42 -1.26
N HIS A 136 3.03 18.12 -1.27
CA HIS A 136 2.08 17.09 -0.86
C HIS A 136 2.79 15.79 -0.49
N LEU A 137 2.51 15.25 0.69
CA LEU A 137 2.88 13.91 1.12
C LEU A 137 1.64 13.01 1.06
N VAL A 138 1.67 11.98 0.20
CA VAL A 138 0.70 10.86 0.22
C VAL A 138 1.38 9.67 0.88
N TYR A 139 0.74 9.01 1.83
CA TYR A 139 1.35 7.88 2.53
C TYR A 139 0.39 6.72 2.75
N ALA A 140 0.96 5.51 2.77
CA ALA A 140 0.20 4.30 3.03
C ALA A 140 -0.09 4.12 4.53
N SER A 141 -1.37 4.18 4.90
CA SER A 141 -1.93 3.57 6.10
C SER A 141 -2.49 2.18 5.74
N SER A 142 -3.38 1.63 6.53
CA SER A 142 -3.93 0.28 6.34
C SER A 142 -5.30 0.14 6.99
N SER A 143 -6.17 -0.68 6.42
CA SER A 143 -7.43 -1.09 7.07
C SER A 143 -7.21 -1.82 8.39
N SER A 144 -6.01 -2.35 8.64
CA SER A 144 -5.65 -2.96 9.94
C SER A 144 -5.76 -2.01 11.13
N VAL A 145 -5.73 -0.68 10.91
CA VAL A 145 -5.87 0.33 11.97
C VAL A 145 -7.25 0.28 12.64
N TYR A 146 -8.27 -0.26 11.97
CA TYR A 146 -9.61 -0.41 12.55
C TYR A 146 -9.65 -1.42 13.71
N GLY A 147 -8.73 -2.40 13.75
CA GLY A 147 -8.51 -3.29 14.88
C GLY A 147 -9.80 -3.98 15.33
N LEU A 148 -10.19 -3.75 16.60
CA LEU A 148 -11.40 -4.32 17.22
C LEU A 148 -12.70 -3.58 16.86
N ASN A 149 -12.71 -2.68 15.90
CA ASN A 149 -13.93 -2.00 15.50
C ASN A 149 -14.93 -3.01 14.89
N GLY A 150 -16.09 -3.16 15.53
CA GLY A 150 -17.15 -4.07 15.07
C GLY A 150 -18.15 -3.44 14.09
N LYS A 151 -18.10 -2.12 13.89
CA LYS A 151 -18.99 -1.42 12.96
C LYS A 151 -18.48 -1.58 11.54
N VAL A 152 -19.34 -1.99 10.62
CA VAL A 152 -19.07 -2.11 9.19
C VAL A 152 -20.18 -1.44 8.36
N PRO A 153 -19.86 -0.81 7.21
CA PRO A 153 -18.53 -0.63 6.65
C PRO A 153 -17.65 0.25 7.53
N PHE A 154 -16.33 0.03 7.48
CA PHE A 154 -15.35 0.83 8.20
C PHE A 154 -15.29 2.25 7.60
N SER A 155 -15.54 3.25 8.41
CA SER A 155 -15.51 4.65 8.00
C SER A 155 -14.27 5.36 8.54
N GLU A 156 -13.73 6.32 7.79
CA GLU A 156 -12.60 7.14 8.24
C GLU A 156 -12.94 7.97 9.49
N LYS A 157 -14.24 8.14 9.77
CA LYS A 157 -14.77 8.82 10.96
C LYS A 157 -14.80 7.94 12.21
N ASP A 158 -14.58 6.63 12.07
CA ASP A 158 -14.61 5.71 13.20
C ASP A 158 -13.33 5.83 14.05
N SER A 159 -13.49 5.64 15.36
CA SER A 159 -12.35 5.53 16.27
C SER A 159 -11.51 4.30 15.95
N ILE A 160 -10.19 4.45 15.97
CA ILE A 160 -9.20 3.39 15.70
C ILE A 160 -8.22 3.23 16.87
N ALA A 161 -8.74 3.29 18.09
CA ALA A 161 -7.94 3.29 19.32
C ALA A 161 -7.44 1.90 19.76
N HIS A 162 -7.94 0.80 19.17
CA HIS A 162 -7.66 -0.57 19.62
C HIS A 162 -7.08 -1.45 18.50
N PRO A 163 -5.84 -1.16 18.02
CA PRO A 163 -5.16 -2.01 17.03
C PRO A 163 -4.87 -3.40 17.63
N VAL A 164 -4.93 -4.45 16.80
CA VAL A 164 -4.73 -5.85 17.23
C VAL A 164 -3.38 -6.43 16.77
N SER A 165 -2.51 -5.60 16.21
CA SER A 165 -1.15 -5.99 15.83
C SER A 165 -0.21 -4.78 15.91
N LEU A 166 1.09 -5.04 16.08
CA LEU A 166 2.10 -3.98 16.05
C LEU A 166 2.14 -3.29 14.69
N TYR A 167 1.94 -4.03 13.59
CA TYR A 167 1.78 -3.42 12.27
C TYR A 167 0.68 -2.36 12.25
N ALA A 168 -0.50 -2.69 12.75
CA ALA A 168 -1.62 -1.75 12.83
C ALA A 168 -1.27 -0.54 13.70
N ALA A 169 -0.62 -0.76 14.85
CA ALA A 169 -0.17 0.30 15.74
C ALA A 169 0.82 1.24 15.05
N THR A 170 1.82 0.72 14.30
CA THR A 170 2.75 1.57 13.54
C THR A 170 2.06 2.37 12.44
N LYS A 171 1.07 1.79 11.74
CA LYS A 171 0.29 2.52 10.73
C LYS A 171 -0.59 3.61 11.35
N LYS A 172 -1.20 3.35 12.50
CA LYS A 172 -1.90 4.39 13.26
C LYS A 172 -0.93 5.49 13.71
N SER A 173 0.27 5.14 14.17
CA SER A 173 1.32 6.10 14.51
C SER A 173 1.70 6.99 13.32
N ASN A 174 1.78 6.43 12.11
CA ASN A 174 2.03 7.23 10.89
C ASN A 174 0.94 8.29 10.67
N GLU A 175 -0.34 7.97 10.89
CA GLU A 175 -1.43 8.95 10.79
C GLU A 175 -1.26 10.09 11.81
N LEU A 176 -0.91 9.77 13.07
CA LEU A 176 -0.68 10.76 14.13
C LEU A 176 0.55 11.62 13.85
N MET A 177 1.65 11.01 13.40
CA MET A 177 2.87 11.73 13.04
C MET A 177 2.62 12.68 11.85
N ALA A 178 1.96 12.22 10.80
CA ALA A 178 1.62 13.05 9.64
C ALA A 178 0.71 14.22 10.03
N HIS A 179 -0.32 13.99 10.86
CA HIS A 179 -1.16 15.08 11.38
C HIS A 179 -0.35 16.10 12.17
N THR A 180 0.57 15.65 13.05
CA THR A 180 1.43 16.53 13.82
C THR A 180 2.27 17.43 12.92
N TYR A 181 2.87 16.86 11.86
CA TYR A 181 3.68 17.63 10.90
C TYR A 181 2.83 18.56 10.02
N SER A 182 1.62 18.14 9.64
CA SER A 182 0.66 19.03 8.97
C SER A 182 0.29 20.22 9.84
N HIS A 183 0.05 19.99 11.15
CA HIS A 183 -0.33 21.04 12.09
C HIS A 183 0.83 22.02 12.39
N LEU A 184 2.01 21.49 12.71
CA LEU A 184 3.15 22.33 13.13
C LEU A 184 3.84 23.04 11.96
N TYR A 185 3.90 22.41 10.79
CA TYR A 185 4.72 22.87 9.67
C TYR A 185 3.93 23.15 8.40
N GLY A 186 2.60 22.98 8.43
CA GLY A 186 1.74 23.21 7.27
C GLY A 186 1.97 22.28 6.09
N ILE A 187 2.52 21.07 6.32
CA ILE A 187 2.78 20.10 5.27
C ILE A 187 1.46 19.46 4.85
N PRO A 188 0.97 19.66 3.62
CA PRO A 188 -0.22 18.94 3.15
C PRO A 188 0.04 17.45 3.12
N SER A 189 -0.77 16.66 3.84
CA SER A 189 -0.59 15.22 3.91
C SER A 189 -1.90 14.45 3.79
N THR A 190 -1.88 13.37 2.99
CA THR A 190 -3.02 12.48 2.81
C THR A 190 -2.63 11.03 3.10
N GLY A 191 -3.28 10.44 4.08
CA GLY A 191 -3.13 9.02 4.41
C GLY A 191 -4.17 8.17 3.68
N LEU A 192 -3.74 7.03 3.15
CA LEU A 192 -4.59 6.06 2.48
C LEU A 192 -4.67 4.77 3.29
N ARG A 193 -5.85 4.42 3.80
CA ARG A 193 -6.11 3.14 4.46
C ARG A 193 -6.43 2.10 3.40
N PHE A 194 -5.39 1.41 2.93
CA PHE A 194 -5.53 0.33 1.94
C PHE A 194 -6.26 -0.87 2.52
N PHE A 195 -7.25 -1.37 1.77
CA PHE A 195 -7.84 -2.67 1.96
C PHE A 195 -7.06 -3.74 1.18
N THR A 196 -7.61 -4.94 1.01
CA THR A 196 -6.85 -6.04 0.41
C THR A 196 -6.68 -5.84 -1.10
N VAL A 197 -5.45 -5.56 -1.53
CA VAL A 197 -5.12 -5.35 -2.94
C VAL A 197 -4.66 -6.67 -3.57
N TYR A 198 -5.16 -6.97 -4.78
CA TYR A 198 -4.77 -8.12 -5.57
C TYR A 198 -4.54 -7.74 -7.03
N GLY A 199 -3.87 -8.62 -7.79
CA GLY A 199 -3.56 -8.41 -9.21
C GLY A 199 -2.19 -8.98 -9.58
N PRO A 200 -1.78 -8.87 -10.86
CA PRO A 200 -0.45 -9.23 -11.33
C PRO A 200 0.65 -8.56 -10.49
N TRP A 201 1.76 -9.24 -10.30
CA TRP A 201 2.85 -8.77 -9.44
C TRP A 201 2.45 -8.63 -7.96
N GLY A 202 1.35 -9.25 -7.52
CA GLY A 202 0.87 -9.21 -6.15
C GLY A 202 1.90 -9.69 -5.13
N ARG A 203 1.66 -9.39 -3.85
CA ARG A 203 2.54 -9.81 -2.76
C ARG A 203 2.37 -11.30 -2.47
N PRO A 204 3.48 -12.07 -2.38
CA PRO A 204 3.41 -13.52 -2.23
C PRO A 204 2.95 -13.98 -0.84
N ASP A 205 2.97 -13.09 0.17
CA ASP A 205 2.48 -13.34 1.53
C ASP A 205 0.96 -13.12 1.71
N MET A 206 0.27 -12.67 0.65
CA MET A 206 -1.17 -12.39 0.68
C MET A 206 -1.99 -13.55 0.11
N SER A 207 -3.19 -13.77 0.66
CA SER A 207 -4.06 -14.89 0.32
C SER A 207 -4.34 -15.05 -1.19
N PRO A 208 -4.57 -14.00 -2.00
CA PRO A 208 -4.78 -14.17 -3.43
C PRO A 208 -3.60 -14.85 -4.14
N PHE A 209 -2.37 -14.44 -3.80
CA PHE A 209 -1.17 -15.07 -4.36
C PHE A 209 -0.94 -16.48 -3.80
N LEU A 210 -1.07 -16.64 -2.47
CA LEU A 210 -0.88 -17.95 -1.82
C LEU A 210 -1.82 -19.03 -2.37
N PHE A 211 -3.07 -18.67 -2.64
CA PHE A 211 -4.03 -19.62 -3.24
C PHE A 211 -3.65 -19.94 -4.68
N ALA A 212 -3.33 -18.95 -5.49
CA ALA A 212 -2.90 -19.17 -6.88
C ALA A 212 -1.65 -20.05 -6.96
N ASP A 213 -0.61 -19.74 -6.17
CA ASP A 213 0.63 -20.51 -6.12
C ASP A 213 0.40 -21.96 -5.68
N ALA A 214 -0.34 -22.18 -4.60
CA ALA A 214 -0.61 -23.51 -4.09
C ALA A 214 -1.42 -24.34 -5.12
N MET A 215 -2.47 -23.78 -5.70
CA MET A 215 -3.32 -24.47 -6.65
C MET A 215 -2.60 -24.80 -7.95
N LEU A 216 -1.81 -23.89 -8.50
CA LEU A 216 -1.04 -24.13 -9.73
C LEU A 216 0.04 -25.20 -9.52
N ARG A 217 0.63 -25.25 -8.33
CA ARG A 217 1.62 -26.29 -7.95
C ARG A 217 1.01 -27.58 -7.42
N GLY A 218 -0.31 -27.72 -7.42
CA GLY A 218 -1.00 -28.95 -6.93
C GLY A 218 -0.88 -29.17 -5.42
N ARG A 219 -0.72 -28.10 -4.64
CA ARG A 219 -0.66 -28.15 -3.18
C ARG A 219 -2.00 -27.72 -2.57
N PRO A 220 -2.36 -28.25 -1.38
CA PRO A 220 -3.56 -27.82 -0.69
C PRO A 220 -3.46 -26.36 -0.25
N ILE A 221 -4.61 -25.67 -0.24
CA ILE A 221 -4.73 -24.30 0.28
C ILE A 221 -5.20 -24.32 1.74
N LYS A 222 -4.67 -23.40 2.55
CA LYS A 222 -5.11 -23.21 3.94
C LYS A 222 -6.26 -22.21 3.99
N VAL A 223 -7.41 -22.67 4.47
CA VAL A 223 -8.64 -21.87 4.56
C VAL A 223 -8.93 -21.58 6.03
N PHE A 224 -8.59 -20.37 6.47
CA PHE A 224 -8.75 -19.95 7.86
C PHE A 224 -10.21 -19.60 8.20
N ASN A 225 -10.53 -19.65 9.49
CA ASN A 225 -11.89 -19.50 10.01
C ASN A 225 -12.91 -20.39 9.28
N ASN A 226 -12.52 -21.59 8.89
CA ASN A 226 -13.34 -22.53 8.13
C ASN A 226 -13.95 -21.92 6.84
N GLY A 227 -13.35 -20.86 6.29
CA GLY A 227 -13.83 -20.15 5.11
C GLY A 227 -14.91 -19.10 5.38
N ASP A 228 -15.38 -18.98 6.61
CA ASP A 228 -16.38 -17.98 7.02
C ASP A 228 -15.74 -16.61 7.24
N MET A 229 -15.37 -15.94 6.15
CA MET A 229 -14.75 -14.64 6.14
C MET A 229 -15.25 -13.80 4.95
N LEU A 230 -15.38 -12.50 5.19
CA LEU A 230 -15.69 -11.50 4.16
C LEU A 230 -14.48 -10.57 3.96
N ARG A 231 -14.08 -10.34 2.71
CA ARG A 231 -12.93 -9.49 2.38
C ARG A 231 -13.28 -8.51 1.27
N ASP A 232 -12.88 -7.27 1.50
CA ASP A 232 -12.89 -6.23 0.48
C ASP A 232 -11.62 -6.39 -0.37
N PHE A 233 -11.78 -7.06 -1.52
CA PHE A 233 -10.71 -7.25 -2.51
C PHE A 233 -10.79 -6.17 -3.57
N THR A 234 -9.69 -5.44 -3.78
CA THR A 234 -9.61 -4.37 -4.76
C THR A 234 -8.50 -4.66 -5.77
N TYR A 235 -8.81 -4.55 -7.05
CA TYR A 235 -7.84 -4.81 -8.11
C TYR A 235 -6.79 -3.69 -8.17
N ILE A 236 -5.56 -4.04 -8.54
CA ILE A 236 -4.41 -3.13 -8.50
C ILE A 236 -4.61 -1.85 -9.33
N ASP A 237 -5.19 -1.94 -10.53
CA ASP A 237 -5.36 -0.76 -11.38
C ASP A 237 -6.37 0.23 -10.78
N ASP A 238 -7.44 -0.26 -10.14
CA ASP A 238 -8.39 0.59 -9.41
C ASP A 238 -7.68 1.29 -8.23
N ILE A 239 -6.86 0.56 -7.48
CA ILE A 239 -6.07 1.14 -6.39
C ILE A 239 -5.15 2.25 -6.90
N VAL A 240 -4.42 2.00 -7.98
CA VAL A 240 -3.48 2.97 -8.53
C VAL A 240 -4.18 4.20 -9.06
N GLU A 241 -5.33 4.04 -9.69
CA GLU A 241 -6.18 5.18 -10.11
C GLU A 241 -6.58 6.05 -8.92
N GLY A 242 -7.00 5.44 -7.81
CA GLY A 242 -7.31 6.18 -6.58
C GLY A 242 -6.11 6.91 -6.00
N VAL A 243 -4.94 6.26 -5.96
CA VAL A 243 -3.69 6.89 -5.50
C VAL A 243 -3.34 8.11 -6.36
N LEU A 244 -3.46 8.01 -7.70
CA LEU A 244 -3.16 9.12 -8.61
C LEU A 244 -4.10 10.31 -8.38
N ARG A 245 -5.40 10.08 -8.21
CA ARG A 245 -6.37 11.13 -7.89
C ARG A 245 -6.04 11.83 -6.58
N VAL A 246 -5.62 11.07 -5.56
CA VAL A 246 -5.18 11.63 -4.29
C VAL A 246 -3.88 12.43 -4.45
N ILE A 247 -2.90 11.94 -5.22
CA ILE A 247 -1.66 12.69 -5.51
C ILE A 247 -1.98 14.08 -6.08
N ASP A 248 -3.01 14.20 -6.91
CA ASP A 248 -3.38 15.45 -7.57
C ASP A 248 -4.27 16.36 -6.70
N HIS A 249 -4.89 15.81 -5.67
CA HIS A 249 -5.74 16.53 -4.74
C HIS A 249 -5.01 16.88 -3.43
N ILE A 250 -4.41 18.07 -3.39
CA ILE A 250 -3.69 18.54 -2.19
C ILE A 250 -4.71 18.93 -1.11
N PRO A 251 -4.66 18.34 0.09
CA PRO A 251 -5.63 18.64 1.14
C PRO A 251 -5.44 20.07 1.66
N THR A 252 -6.54 20.68 2.03
CA THR A 252 -6.60 21.99 2.68
C THR A 252 -7.14 21.86 4.11
N SER A 253 -7.04 22.93 4.89
CA SER A 253 -7.66 23.00 6.21
C SER A 253 -9.17 22.83 6.12
N ASP A 254 -9.74 21.99 6.96
CA ASP A 254 -11.20 21.84 7.10
C ASP A 254 -11.74 22.93 8.01
N ILE A 255 -12.30 23.98 7.42
CA ILE A 255 -12.82 25.15 8.15
C ILE A 255 -14.06 24.83 9.02
N ASN A 256 -14.72 23.69 8.78
CA ASN A 256 -15.86 23.21 9.56
C ASN A 256 -15.46 22.23 10.67
N TRP A 257 -14.17 21.95 10.81
CA TRP A 257 -13.71 21.01 11.84
C TRP A 257 -13.97 21.56 13.25
N ASN A 258 -14.57 20.72 14.09
CA ASN A 258 -14.96 21.12 15.45
C ASN A 258 -14.23 20.25 16.50
N ALA A 259 -13.50 20.90 17.40
CA ALA A 259 -12.76 20.24 18.47
C ALA A 259 -13.64 19.50 19.50
N GLN A 260 -14.93 19.87 19.64
CA GLN A 260 -15.87 19.17 20.54
C GLN A 260 -16.40 17.86 19.94
N THR A 261 -16.45 17.77 18.59
CA THR A 261 -16.88 16.60 17.84
C THR A 261 -15.87 16.33 16.72
N PRO A 262 -14.61 15.97 17.07
CA PRO A 262 -13.53 15.94 16.10
C PRO A 262 -13.75 14.85 15.05
N ASN A 263 -13.64 15.22 13.78
CA ASN A 263 -13.54 14.25 12.69
C ASN A 263 -12.10 13.74 12.60
N PRO A 264 -11.82 12.45 12.84
CA PRO A 264 -10.45 11.94 12.82
C PRO A 264 -9.82 11.87 11.42
N SER A 265 -10.61 12.03 10.35
CA SER A 265 -10.11 11.97 8.97
C SER A 265 -9.75 13.33 8.37
N SER A 266 -10.03 14.44 9.07
CA SER A 266 -9.70 15.81 8.67
C SER A 266 -9.25 16.64 9.86
N SER A 267 -8.79 17.87 9.65
CA SER A 267 -8.32 18.77 10.69
C SER A 267 -8.35 20.23 10.22
N ILE A 268 -8.15 21.16 11.14
CA ILE A 268 -7.80 22.55 10.83
C ILE A 268 -6.43 22.66 10.13
N ALA A 269 -5.61 21.61 10.15
CA ALA A 269 -4.38 21.50 9.38
C ALA A 269 -4.69 20.94 7.96
N PRO A 270 -3.79 21.10 6.98
CA PRO A 270 -3.94 20.51 5.65
C PRO A 270 -3.70 18.98 5.68
N TYR A 271 -4.64 18.25 6.26
CA TYR A 271 -4.56 16.82 6.56
C TYR A 271 -5.84 16.10 6.16
N LYS A 272 -5.70 14.94 5.54
CA LYS A 272 -6.83 14.11 5.12
C LYS A 272 -6.51 12.62 5.22
N ILE A 273 -7.51 11.81 5.58
CA ILE A 273 -7.48 10.34 5.49
C ILE A 273 -8.60 9.88 4.56
N TYR A 274 -8.29 8.92 3.69
CA TYR A 274 -9.27 8.18 2.90
C TYR A 274 -9.12 6.67 3.06
N ASN A 275 -10.23 5.98 3.08
CA ASN A 275 -10.26 4.56 2.76
C ASN A 275 -10.08 4.38 1.25
N ILE A 276 -9.29 3.38 0.87
CA ILE A 276 -9.16 2.98 -0.53
C ILE A 276 -9.39 1.47 -0.65
N GLY A 277 -10.53 1.12 -1.21
CA GLY A 277 -11.07 -0.23 -1.29
C GLY A 277 -12.18 -0.32 -2.31
N ASN A 278 -12.77 -1.50 -2.47
CA ASN A 278 -13.85 -1.75 -3.45
C ASN A 278 -15.26 -1.45 -2.89
N SER A 279 -15.42 -1.37 -1.56
CA SER A 279 -16.71 -1.24 -0.86
C SER A 279 -17.73 -2.37 -1.14
N HIS A 280 -17.26 -3.47 -1.72
CA HIS A 280 -18.08 -4.65 -2.04
C HIS A 280 -17.37 -5.89 -1.50
N PRO A 281 -17.58 -6.24 -0.21
CA PRO A 281 -16.94 -7.38 0.40
C PRO A 281 -17.44 -8.70 -0.24
N VAL A 282 -16.50 -9.60 -0.50
CA VAL A 282 -16.74 -10.89 -1.11
C VAL A 282 -16.47 -11.99 -0.09
N LYS A 283 -17.28 -13.07 -0.11
CA LYS A 283 -16.99 -14.26 0.68
C LYS A 283 -15.67 -14.87 0.23
N LEU A 284 -14.84 -15.26 1.20
CA LEU A 284 -13.56 -15.90 0.90
C LEU A 284 -13.72 -17.11 -0.01
N MET A 285 -14.77 -17.91 0.19
CA MET A 285 -15.05 -19.08 -0.62
C MET A 285 -15.41 -18.72 -2.07
N ASP A 286 -16.14 -17.63 -2.31
CA ASP A 286 -16.46 -17.18 -3.67
C ASP A 286 -15.20 -16.70 -4.41
N PHE A 287 -14.27 -16.06 -3.69
CA PHE A 287 -12.98 -15.67 -4.24
C PHE A 287 -12.11 -16.90 -4.61
N ILE A 288 -12.08 -17.92 -3.74
CA ILE A 288 -11.41 -19.19 -4.01
C ILE A 288 -12.04 -19.88 -5.24
N GLN A 289 -13.37 -19.92 -5.33
CA GLN A 289 -14.08 -20.46 -6.46
C GLN A 289 -13.72 -19.76 -7.78
N ALA A 290 -13.61 -18.42 -7.77
CA ALA A 290 -13.19 -17.67 -8.96
C ALA A 290 -11.77 -18.08 -9.42
N ILE A 291 -10.86 -18.39 -8.49
CA ILE A 291 -9.52 -18.90 -8.82
C ILE A 291 -9.63 -20.32 -9.40
N GLU A 292 -10.44 -21.20 -8.79
CA GLU A 292 -10.67 -22.58 -9.27
C GLU A 292 -11.20 -22.60 -10.71
N GLU A 293 -12.18 -21.73 -11.01
CA GLU A 293 -12.75 -21.60 -12.35
C GLU A 293 -11.72 -21.17 -13.39
N VAL A 294 -10.87 -20.19 -13.05
CA VAL A 294 -9.83 -19.70 -13.97
C VAL A 294 -8.71 -20.72 -14.17
N ILE A 295 -8.34 -21.45 -13.12
CA ILE A 295 -7.30 -22.50 -13.21
C ILE A 295 -7.84 -23.75 -13.91
N GLY A 296 -9.16 -24.00 -13.84
CA GLY A 296 -9.83 -25.19 -14.38
C GLY A 296 -9.69 -26.41 -13.47
N ARG A 297 -9.44 -26.22 -12.16
CA ARG A 297 -9.24 -27.29 -11.19
C ARG A 297 -9.69 -26.87 -9.79
N SER A 298 -10.39 -27.75 -9.06
CA SER A 298 -10.73 -27.53 -7.66
C SER A 298 -9.51 -27.63 -6.76
N ALA A 299 -9.45 -26.77 -5.74
CA ALA A 299 -8.41 -26.81 -4.73
C ALA A 299 -8.70 -27.88 -3.66
N GLU A 300 -7.67 -28.59 -3.24
CA GLU A 300 -7.71 -29.28 -1.95
C GLU A 300 -7.67 -28.25 -0.83
N LYS A 301 -8.63 -28.29 0.10
CA LYS A 301 -8.81 -27.28 1.16
C LYS A 301 -8.52 -27.87 2.53
N VAL A 302 -7.59 -27.26 3.27
CA VAL A 302 -7.32 -27.55 4.69
C VAL A 302 -7.95 -26.44 5.50
N TYR A 303 -9.04 -26.76 6.19
CA TYR A 303 -9.77 -25.83 7.03
C TYR A 303 -9.09 -25.67 8.39
N LEU A 304 -8.89 -24.43 8.80
CA LEU A 304 -8.18 -24.06 10.03
C LEU A 304 -9.00 -23.04 10.83
N PRO A 305 -8.79 -22.96 12.17
CA PRO A 305 -9.40 -21.90 12.98
C PRO A 305 -8.88 -20.52 12.56
N MET A 306 -9.55 -19.45 13.05
CA MET A 306 -9.11 -18.08 12.81
C MET A 306 -7.70 -17.86 13.38
N GLN A 307 -6.88 -17.13 12.63
CA GLN A 307 -5.52 -16.82 13.07
C GLN A 307 -5.49 -15.58 13.98
N PRO A 308 -4.53 -15.50 14.93
CA PRO A 308 -4.30 -14.29 15.72
C PRO A 308 -4.06 -13.06 14.83
N GLY A 309 -4.70 -11.95 15.16
CA GLY A 309 -4.59 -10.70 14.41
C GLY A 309 -5.47 -10.62 13.15
N ASP A 310 -6.16 -11.68 12.75
CA ASP A 310 -7.17 -11.64 11.69
C ASP A 310 -8.52 -11.10 12.21
N VAL A 311 -9.31 -10.52 11.29
CA VAL A 311 -10.68 -10.06 11.56
C VAL A 311 -11.67 -10.84 10.70
N TYR A 312 -12.91 -10.99 11.18
CA TYR A 312 -13.98 -11.70 10.47
C TYR A 312 -14.28 -11.04 9.11
N GLN A 313 -14.41 -9.72 9.09
CA GLN A 313 -14.82 -8.96 7.91
C GLN A 313 -13.96 -7.73 7.70
N THR A 314 -13.69 -7.40 6.44
CA THR A 314 -13.24 -6.08 6.00
C THR A 314 -14.20 -5.54 4.95
N ASN A 315 -14.64 -4.29 5.11
CA ASN A 315 -15.53 -3.59 4.19
C ASN A 315 -15.23 -2.10 4.29
N ALA A 316 -14.76 -1.48 3.21
CA ALA A 316 -14.44 -0.07 3.16
C ALA A 316 -15.71 0.79 2.96
N ASP A 317 -15.88 1.84 3.74
CA ASP A 317 -16.67 2.99 3.33
C ASP A 317 -15.76 3.90 2.52
N THR A 318 -15.94 3.96 1.20
CA THR A 318 -15.16 4.83 0.30
C THR A 318 -15.94 6.05 -0.16
N THR A 319 -17.04 6.39 0.51
CA THR A 319 -17.95 7.49 0.16
C THR A 319 -17.19 8.83 0.06
N ALA A 320 -16.27 9.10 0.99
CA ALA A 320 -15.46 10.33 0.94
C ALA A 320 -14.60 10.39 -0.32
N LEU A 321 -13.87 9.32 -0.64
CA LEU A 321 -13.02 9.24 -1.83
C LEU A 321 -13.84 9.36 -3.13
N GLN A 322 -15.05 8.75 -3.17
CA GLN A 322 -15.94 8.84 -4.32
C GLN A 322 -16.47 10.26 -4.52
N ASN A 323 -16.97 10.88 -3.45
CA ASN A 323 -17.61 12.19 -3.53
C ASN A 323 -16.61 13.33 -3.80
N GLU A 324 -15.45 13.27 -3.15
CA GLU A 324 -14.44 14.33 -3.26
C GLU A 324 -13.57 14.19 -4.51
N LEU A 325 -13.26 12.95 -4.94
CA LEU A 325 -12.32 12.69 -6.04
C LEU A 325 -12.91 11.93 -7.22
N GLY A 326 -14.21 11.62 -7.19
CA GLY A 326 -14.89 10.89 -8.27
C GLY A 326 -14.36 9.47 -8.50
N PHE A 327 -13.66 8.89 -7.51
CA PHE A 327 -13.09 7.55 -7.63
C PHE A 327 -14.14 6.47 -7.38
N LYS A 328 -14.19 5.48 -8.25
CA LYS A 328 -15.02 4.28 -8.07
C LYS A 328 -14.33 3.08 -8.70
N PRO A 329 -14.03 2.03 -7.92
CA PRO A 329 -13.51 0.78 -8.47
C PRO A 329 -14.48 0.16 -9.46
N SER A 330 -13.95 -0.45 -10.51
CA SER A 330 -14.75 -0.99 -11.63
C SER A 330 -14.42 -2.43 -12.00
N LYS A 331 -13.25 -2.93 -11.62
CA LYS A 331 -12.75 -4.23 -12.05
C LYS A 331 -13.53 -5.38 -11.39
N GLN A 332 -14.11 -6.24 -12.20
CA GLN A 332 -14.78 -7.43 -11.71
C GLN A 332 -13.77 -8.47 -11.18
N ILE A 333 -14.12 -9.17 -10.09
CA ILE A 333 -13.22 -10.14 -9.44
C ILE A 333 -12.74 -11.22 -10.41
N LYS A 334 -13.64 -11.78 -11.20
CA LYS A 334 -13.29 -12.86 -12.14
C LYS A 334 -12.27 -12.42 -13.19
N GLU A 335 -12.39 -11.19 -13.69
CA GLU A 335 -11.44 -10.62 -14.65
C GLU A 335 -10.07 -10.38 -13.99
N GLY A 336 -10.06 -9.74 -12.82
CA GLY A 336 -8.82 -9.47 -12.08
C GLY A 336 -8.11 -10.75 -11.62
N VAL A 337 -8.86 -11.78 -11.24
CA VAL A 337 -8.31 -13.12 -10.93
C VAL A 337 -7.69 -13.72 -12.18
N LYS A 338 -8.38 -13.66 -13.34
CA LYS A 338 -7.83 -14.18 -14.59
C LYS A 338 -6.50 -13.52 -14.94
N GLU A 339 -6.42 -12.20 -14.92
CA GLU A 339 -5.18 -11.46 -15.20
C GLU A 339 -4.05 -11.82 -14.21
N THR A 340 -4.41 -12.02 -12.93
CA THR A 340 -3.45 -12.45 -11.90
C THR A 340 -2.88 -13.83 -12.19
N ILE A 341 -3.73 -14.80 -12.57
CA ILE A 341 -3.31 -16.17 -12.88
C ILE A 341 -2.49 -16.22 -14.18
N ASP A 342 -2.91 -15.49 -15.22
CA ASP A 342 -2.19 -15.43 -16.50
C ASP A 342 -0.79 -14.85 -16.29
N TRP A 343 -0.67 -13.77 -15.50
CA TRP A 343 0.63 -13.22 -15.12
C TRP A 343 1.46 -14.24 -14.33
N TYR A 344 0.87 -14.91 -13.33
CA TYR A 344 1.59 -15.89 -12.51
C TYR A 344 2.20 -16.99 -13.40
N ARG A 345 1.42 -17.52 -14.34
CA ARG A 345 1.89 -18.53 -15.29
C ARG A 345 3.05 -18.01 -16.14
N SER A 346 2.98 -16.77 -16.62
CA SER A 346 4.04 -16.19 -17.46
C SER A 346 5.33 -15.88 -16.72
N PHE A 347 5.25 -15.61 -15.41
CA PHE A 347 6.40 -15.25 -14.60
C PHE A 347 7.12 -16.44 -13.95
N TYR A 348 6.36 -17.50 -13.58
CA TYR A 348 6.88 -18.64 -12.83
C TYR A 348 6.96 -19.94 -13.65
N HIS A 349 6.40 -19.99 -14.84
CA HIS A 349 6.40 -21.11 -15.77
C HIS A 349 6.81 -20.71 -17.19
#